data_3d234c4266997bc92e19c0e81fff1c92
#
_entry.id   3d234c4266997bc92e19c0e81fff1c92
#
_cell.length_a   1.000
_cell.length_b   1.000
_cell.length_c   1.000
_cell.angle_alpha   90.00
_cell.angle_beta   90.00
_cell.angle_gamma   90.00
#
_symmetry.space_group_name_H-M   'P 1'
#
loop_
_entity.id
_entity.type
_entity.pdbx_description
1 polymer ?
#
loop_
_entity_poly.entity_id
_entity_poly.type
_entity_poly.pdbx_seq_one_letter_code
_entity_poly.pdbx_strand_id
1 'polypeptide(L)'
;MARLVDLTKKPYCLNSRQIDWVENLVLNMSLDEKLRQLFIHLTARKDEVYLKEEISSLNCGGVRYNPGMAKDIYNHNYNVQKYSKIPCFIASNCESGGNGAFIGGTEVGNETKVAATRNLEYAYQLGNISAKEAKMVGVNTIFAPIVDIHHDFHNPVISTRTFGNDPILVRDMSLKFLKGIHDSGLLSAAKHFPGDGYDERDQHLSPSINPLSKDEWDKSFGMIYKSLIEEDRKSVV
;
A
#
# COMPACT_ATOMS: atom_id res chain seq x y z
N MET A 1 31.60 5.58 -0.39
CA MET A 1 30.89 4.60 -1.24
C MET A 1 30.22 5.35 -2.37
N ALA A 2 30.30 4.88 -3.61
CA ALA A 2 29.51 5.46 -4.70
C ALA A 2 28.01 5.27 -4.37
N ARG A 3 27.21 6.33 -4.53
CA ARG A 3 25.75 6.23 -4.36
C ARG A 3 25.20 5.25 -5.39
N LEU A 4 24.54 4.19 -4.93
CA LEU A 4 23.85 3.24 -5.81
C LEU A 4 22.58 3.85 -6.44
N VAL A 5 22.04 4.91 -5.82
CA VAL A 5 20.78 5.55 -6.21
C VAL A 5 20.95 7.07 -6.22
N ASP A 6 20.45 7.72 -7.27
CA ASP A 6 20.40 9.17 -7.37
C ASP A 6 19.13 9.71 -6.68
N LEU A 7 19.31 10.19 -5.45
CA LEU A 7 18.22 10.69 -4.61
C LEU A 7 17.62 12.03 -5.11
N THR A 8 18.28 12.70 -6.06
CA THR A 8 17.73 13.95 -6.66
C THR A 8 16.68 13.68 -7.71
N LYS A 9 16.63 12.43 -8.23
CA LYS A 9 15.70 12.01 -9.28
C LYS A 9 14.48 11.30 -8.69
N LYS A 10 13.46 11.14 -9.55
CA LYS A 10 12.31 10.28 -9.23
C LYS A 10 12.79 8.88 -8.83
N PRO A 11 12.12 8.23 -7.88
CA PRO A 11 10.91 8.68 -7.17
C PRO A 11 11.17 9.63 -6.00
N TYR A 12 12.39 9.85 -5.60
CA TYR A 12 12.75 10.55 -4.36
C TYR A 12 12.65 12.07 -4.48
N CYS A 13 13.23 12.67 -5.52
CA CYS A 13 13.23 14.11 -5.78
C CYS A 13 13.66 14.95 -4.57
N LEU A 14 14.66 14.49 -3.80
CA LEU A 14 15.12 15.13 -2.59
C LEU A 14 16.02 16.34 -2.89
N ASN A 15 15.90 17.39 -2.09
CA ASN A 15 16.86 18.48 -2.07
C ASN A 15 18.11 18.11 -1.23
N SER A 16 19.16 18.95 -1.29
CA SER A 16 20.43 18.68 -0.58
C SER A 16 20.27 18.45 0.91
N ARG A 17 19.47 19.27 1.60
CA ARG A 17 19.23 19.13 3.06
C ARG A 17 18.54 17.79 3.39
N GLN A 18 17.59 17.35 2.56
CA GLN A 18 16.92 16.07 2.74
C GLN A 18 17.88 14.90 2.49
N ILE A 19 18.74 15.01 1.49
CA ILE A 19 19.76 14.00 1.18
C ILE A 19 20.75 13.88 2.33
N ASP A 20 21.26 15.01 2.83
CA ASP A 20 22.19 15.03 3.98
C ASP A 20 21.56 14.37 5.21
N TRP A 21 20.28 14.64 5.46
CA TRP A 21 19.55 14.01 6.58
C TRP A 21 19.45 12.48 6.42
N VAL A 22 19.05 12.00 5.22
CA VAL A 22 18.94 10.56 4.94
C VAL A 22 20.30 9.86 5.06
N GLU A 23 21.35 10.43 4.46
CA GLU A 23 22.69 9.85 4.47
C GLU A 23 23.27 9.78 5.89
N ASN A 24 23.14 10.87 6.64
CA ASN A 24 23.59 10.89 8.04
C ASN A 24 22.82 9.88 8.91
N LEU A 25 21.49 9.76 8.68
CA LEU A 25 20.68 8.78 9.38
C LEU A 25 21.17 7.36 9.09
N VAL A 26 21.28 6.99 7.81
CA VAL A 26 21.69 5.64 7.37
C VAL A 26 23.12 5.31 7.81
N LEU A 27 24.04 6.27 7.79
CA LEU A 27 25.42 6.08 8.26
C LEU A 27 25.50 5.73 9.75
N ASN A 28 24.64 6.35 10.57
CA ASN A 28 24.65 6.18 12.02
C ASN A 28 23.78 5.02 12.52
N MET A 29 22.99 4.39 11.66
CA MET A 29 22.17 3.22 12.01
C MET A 29 23.03 1.96 12.07
N SER A 30 22.82 1.15 13.12
CA SER A 30 23.31 -0.23 13.17
C SER A 30 22.65 -1.09 12.09
N LEU A 31 23.20 -2.27 11.85
CA LEU A 31 22.58 -3.23 10.90
C LEU A 31 21.17 -3.64 11.37
N ASP A 32 20.98 -3.88 12.65
CA ASP A 32 19.69 -4.22 13.23
C ASP A 32 18.65 -3.11 13.01
N GLU A 33 19.00 -1.85 13.28
CA GLU A 33 18.13 -0.71 13.01
C GLU A 33 17.77 -0.59 11.53
N LYS A 34 18.72 -0.82 10.62
CA LYS A 34 18.45 -0.82 9.16
C LYS A 34 17.48 -1.94 8.77
N LEU A 35 17.67 -3.15 9.29
CA LEU A 35 16.80 -4.28 9.02
C LEU A 35 15.37 -4.02 9.53
N ARG A 36 15.22 -3.43 10.72
CA ARG A 36 13.90 -3.07 11.27
C ARG A 36 13.13 -2.09 10.39
N GLN A 37 13.81 -1.20 9.67
CA GLN A 37 13.16 -0.27 8.73
C GLN A 37 12.51 -0.97 7.52
N LEU A 38 12.81 -2.25 7.26
CA LEU A 38 12.21 -3.02 6.18
C LEU A 38 10.85 -3.66 6.56
N PHE A 39 10.43 -3.51 7.83
CA PHE A 39 9.19 -4.14 8.32
C PHE A 39 8.09 -3.12 8.56
N ILE A 40 6.86 -3.52 8.19
CA ILE A 40 5.62 -2.85 8.57
C ILE A 40 4.90 -3.74 9.57
N HIS A 41 4.82 -3.29 10.81
CA HIS A 41 4.26 -4.05 11.93
C HIS A 41 2.75 -3.86 12.05
N LEU A 42 2.00 -4.94 12.29
CA LEU A 42 0.57 -4.87 12.62
C LEU A 42 0.40 -4.65 14.11
N THR A 43 -0.03 -3.44 14.50
CA THR A 43 -0.29 -3.12 15.92
C THR A 43 -1.52 -3.85 16.44
N ALA A 44 -1.38 -4.53 17.59
CA ALA A 44 -2.47 -5.29 18.22
C ALA A 44 -3.44 -4.40 19.00
N ARG A 45 -2.95 -3.31 19.60
CA ARG A 45 -3.70 -2.40 20.46
C ARG A 45 -3.54 -0.95 20.05
N LYS A 46 -4.40 -0.07 20.55
CA LYS A 46 -4.43 1.35 20.17
C LYS A 46 -4.19 2.30 21.35
N ASP A 47 -4.07 1.79 22.57
CA ASP A 47 -3.83 2.60 23.75
C ASP A 47 -2.39 3.16 23.77
N GLU A 48 -2.23 4.34 24.33
CA GLU A 48 -0.98 5.08 24.29
C GLU A 48 0.17 4.36 25.03
N VAL A 49 -0.13 3.70 26.14
CA VAL A 49 0.89 2.99 26.94
C VAL A 49 1.52 1.86 26.14
N TYR A 50 0.67 1.03 25.54
CA TYR A 50 1.12 -0.04 24.64
C TYR A 50 1.91 0.51 23.46
N LEU A 51 1.40 1.52 22.78
CA LEU A 51 2.08 2.08 21.60
C LEU A 51 3.43 2.70 21.94
N LYS A 52 3.56 3.34 23.09
CA LYS A 52 4.85 3.88 23.55
C LYS A 52 5.91 2.79 23.71
N GLU A 53 5.56 1.69 24.34
CA GLU A 53 6.48 0.56 24.54
C GLU A 53 6.80 -0.15 23.24
N GLU A 54 5.76 -0.52 22.49
CA GLU A 54 5.86 -1.28 21.24
C GLU A 54 6.66 -0.54 20.17
N ILE A 55 6.27 0.70 19.86
CA ILE A 55 6.90 1.48 18.79
C ILE A 55 8.34 1.85 19.13
N SER A 56 8.62 2.25 20.39
CA SER A 56 9.98 2.57 20.81
C SER A 56 10.90 1.35 20.79
N SER A 57 10.38 0.15 21.09
CA SER A 57 11.17 -1.08 21.10
C SER A 57 11.40 -1.64 19.69
N LEU A 58 10.39 -1.60 18.82
CA LEU A 58 10.48 -2.12 17.46
C LEU A 58 11.29 -1.21 16.55
N ASN A 59 11.08 0.10 16.62
CA ASN A 59 11.68 1.09 15.72
C ASN A 59 11.60 0.65 14.25
N CYS A 60 10.42 0.15 13.83
CA CYS A 60 10.18 -0.38 12.49
C CYS A 60 9.92 0.73 11.46
N GLY A 61 10.04 0.38 10.17
CA GLY A 61 9.82 1.33 9.07
C GLY A 61 8.37 1.78 8.92
N GLY A 62 7.42 1.00 9.42
CA GLY A 62 6.01 1.36 9.37
C GLY A 62 5.13 0.53 10.27
N VAL A 63 3.87 0.96 10.37
CA VAL A 63 2.81 0.22 11.05
C VAL A 63 1.59 0.08 10.17
N ARG A 64 0.84 -0.99 10.40
CA ARG A 64 -0.52 -1.21 9.94
C ARG A 64 -1.41 -1.44 11.16
N TYR A 65 -2.66 -1.11 11.05
CA TYR A 65 -3.66 -1.30 12.11
C TYR A 65 -4.98 -1.82 11.53
N ASN A 66 -5.83 -2.37 12.39
CA ASN A 66 -7.21 -2.69 12.02
C ASN A 66 -8.11 -1.48 12.26
N PRO A 67 -9.09 -1.18 11.37
CA PRO A 67 -9.99 -0.05 11.52
C PRO A 67 -10.69 0.00 12.88
N GLY A 68 -10.97 1.19 13.35
CA GLY A 68 -11.68 1.53 14.57
C GLY A 68 -12.38 2.87 14.42
N MET A 69 -12.92 3.44 15.50
CA MET A 69 -13.53 4.75 15.43
C MET A 69 -12.51 5.82 15.00
N ALA A 70 -12.92 6.78 14.20
CA ALA A 70 -12.02 7.79 13.60
C ALA A 70 -11.11 8.47 14.63
N LYS A 71 -11.67 8.85 15.79
CA LYS A 71 -10.92 9.48 16.88
C LYS A 71 -9.84 8.56 17.45
N ASP A 72 -10.14 7.27 17.60
CA ASP A 72 -9.19 6.30 18.16
C ASP A 72 -8.07 6.04 17.18
N ILE A 73 -8.38 5.95 15.88
CA ILE A 73 -7.38 5.79 14.83
C ILE A 73 -6.50 7.03 14.71
N TYR A 74 -7.08 8.23 14.77
CA TYR A 74 -6.29 9.47 14.79
C TYR A 74 -5.30 9.48 15.96
N ASN A 75 -5.77 9.17 17.18
CA ASN A 75 -4.92 9.13 18.36
C ASN A 75 -3.84 8.03 18.26
N HIS A 76 -4.21 6.85 17.74
CA HIS A 76 -3.27 5.77 17.47
C HIS A 76 -2.14 6.25 16.53
N ASN A 77 -2.49 6.80 15.38
CA ASN A 77 -1.54 7.21 14.35
C ASN A 77 -0.66 8.39 14.83
N TYR A 78 -1.24 9.32 15.59
CA TYR A 78 -0.50 10.37 16.25
C TYR A 78 0.55 9.81 17.24
N ASN A 79 0.15 8.87 18.10
CA ASN A 79 1.05 8.26 19.08
C ASN A 79 2.13 7.40 18.40
N VAL A 80 1.81 6.70 17.31
CA VAL A 80 2.79 5.98 16.51
C VAL A 80 3.89 6.95 16.03
N GLN A 81 3.55 8.06 15.40
CA GLN A 81 4.55 9.04 14.96
C GLN A 81 5.30 9.70 16.13
N LYS A 82 4.59 9.99 17.23
CA LYS A 82 5.17 10.60 18.44
C LYS A 82 6.28 9.74 19.06
N TYR A 83 6.11 8.41 19.04
CA TYR A 83 7.05 7.47 19.65
C TYR A 83 8.02 6.83 18.66
N SER A 84 7.88 7.09 17.36
CA SER A 84 8.82 6.65 16.34
C SER A 84 10.09 7.49 16.37
N LYS A 85 11.26 6.85 16.43
CA LYS A 85 12.57 7.50 16.30
C LYS A 85 12.77 8.13 14.92
N ILE A 86 12.26 7.45 13.89
CA ILE A 86 12.25 7.87 12.49
C ILE A 86 10.78 7.93 12.08
N PRO A 87 10.31 9.01 11.42
CA PRO A 87 8.95 9.05 10.90
C PRO A 87 8.64 7.81 10.06
N CYS A 88 7.60 7.08 10.41
CA CYS A 88 7.31 5.79 9.81
C CYS A 88 6.12 5.83 8.84
N PHE A 89 6.00 4.79 8.01
CA PHE A 89 4.80 4.56 7.23
C PHE A 89 3.65 4.16 8.15
N ILE A 90 2.49 4.79 7.95
CA ILE A 90 1.23 4.38 8.58
C ILE A 90 0.32 3.91 7.47
N ALA A 91 0.11 2.58 7.41
CA ALA A 91 -0.55 1.92 6.31
C ALA A 91 -1.98 1.49 6.65
N SER A 92 -2.88 1.57 5.67
CA SER A 92 -4.26 1.10 5.75
C SER A 92 -4.72 0.46 4.44
N ASN A 93 -5.66 -0.51 4.54
CA ASN A 93 -6.25 -1.20 3.40
C ASN A 93 -7.49 -0.45 2.90
N CYS A 94 -7.33 0.70 2.24
CA CYS A 94 -8.45 1.47 1.72
C CYS A 94 -8.81 1.04 0.28
N GLU A 95 -9.17 -0.23 0.10
CA GLU A 95 -9.49 -0.84 -1.19
C GLU A 95 -10.87 -0.40 -1.72
N SER A 96 -11.84 -0.20 -0.82
CA SER A 96 -13.24 0.11 -1.18
C SER A 96 -13.70 1.50 -0.75
N GLY A 97 -12.79 2.32 -0.22
CA GLY A 97 -13.08 3.67 0.26
C GLY A 97 -12.36 3.98 1.56
N GLY A 98 -12.73 5.07 2.21
CA GLY A 98 -12.18 5.49 3.50
C GLY A 98 -12.54 4.57 4.68
N ASN A 99 -13.55 3.73 4.51
CA ASN A 99 -13.94 2.69 5.47
C ASN A 99 -12.79 1.70 5.80
N GLY A 100 -11.80 1.56 4.92
CA GLY A 100 -10.59 0.81 5.18
C GLY A 100 -9.65 1.48 6.19
N ALA A 101 -9.76 2.79 6.41
CA ALA A 101 -8.95 3.54 7.38
C ALA A 101 -9.64 3.63 8.75
N PHE A 102 -10.95 3.85 8.79
CA PHE A 102 -11.72 3.95 10.04
C PHE A 102 -13.19 3.57 9.84
N ILE A 103 -13.85 3.16 10.91
CA ILE A 103 -15.28 2.85 10.91
C ILE A 103 -16.08 4.12 10.69
N GLY A 104 -16.96 4.11 9.68
CA GLY A 104 -17.77 5.27 9.29
C GLY A 104 -17.14 6.09 8.15
N GLY A 105 -15.96 5.68 7.63
CA GLY A 105 -15.44 6.20 6.37
C GLY A 105 -16.34 5.82 5.19
N THR A 106 -16.26 6.59 4.11
CA THR A 106 -17.06 6.36 2.90
C THR A 106 -16.80 4.99 2.32
N GLU A 107 -17.84 4.22 2.09
CA GLU A 107 -17.81 2.97 1.34
C GLU A 107 -18.30 3.21 -0.10
N VAL A 108 -17.37 3.32 -1.04
CA VAL A 108 -17.67 3.43 -2.46
C VAL A 108 -18.08 2.06 -3.02
N GLY A 109 -17.41 1.03 -2.57
CA GLY A 109 -17.55 -0.35 -2.97
C GLY A 109 -16.24 -0.93 -3.50
N ASN A 110 -16.21 -2.26 -3.61
CA ASN A 110 -15.02 -2.97 -4.06
C ASN A 110 -14.63 -2.66 -5.52
N GLU A 111 -13.41 -3.02 -5.87
CA GLU A 111 -12.83 -2.72 -7.19
C GLU A 111 -13.61 -3.37 -8.34
N THR A 112 -14.18 -4.58 -8.16
CA THR A 112 -15.05 -5.23 -9.16
C THR A 112 -16.31 -4.41 -9.45
N LYS A 113 -16.93 -3.81 -8.42
CA LYS A 113 -18.09 -2.94 -8.59
C LYS A 113 -17.75 -1.71 -9.43
N VAL A 114 -16.59 -1.11 -9.17
CA VAL A 114 -16.10 0.03 -9.95
C VAL A 114 -15.77 -0.38 -11.38
N ALA A 115 -15.11 -1.53 -11.57
CA ALA A 115 -14.77 -2.07 -12.89
C ALA A 115 -15.99 -2.39 -13.74
N ALA A 116 -17.10 -2.83 -13.14
CA ALA A 116 -18.36 -3.10 -13.84
C ALA A 116 -18.92 -1.87 -14.56
N THR A 117 -18.58 -0.67 -14.14
CA THR A 117 -18.97 0.58 -14.81
C THR A 117 -18.23 0.83 -16.12
N ARG A 118 -17.07 0.19 -16.33
CA ARG A 118 -16.12 0.46 -17.43
C ARG A 118 -15.65 1.91 -17.51
N ASN A 119 -15.88 2.71 -16.47
CA ASN A 119 -15.50 4.12 -16.42
C ASN A 119 -14.28 4.31 -15.53
N LEU A 120 -13.14 4.63 -16.14
CA LEU A 120 -11.87 4.84 -15.48
C LEU A 120 -11.89 5.99 -14.44
N GLU A 121 -12.78 6.97 -14.62
CA GLU A 121 -12.90 8.09 -13.68
C GLU A 121 -13.39 7.62 -12.30
N TYR A 122 -14.22 6.59 -12.23
CA TYR A 122 -14.65 6.05 -10.94
C TYR A 122 -13.52 5.33 -10.20
N ALA A 123 -12.57 4.74 -10.90
CA ALA A 123 -11.37 4.21 -10.27
C ALA A 123 -10.50 5.33 -9.69
N TYR A 124 -10.35 6.44 -10.41
CA TYR A 124 -9.68 7.63 -9.88
C TYR A 124 -10.38 8.17 -8.63
N GLN A 125 -11.70 8.31 -8.68
CA GLN A 125 -12.49 8.81 -7.54
C GLN A 125 -12.41 7.88 -6.34
N LEU A 126 -12.45 6.55 -6.55
CA LEU A 126 -12.27 5.58 -5.47
C LEU A 126 -10.92 5.81 -4.77
N GLY A 127 -9.82 5.91 -5.51
CA GLY A 127 -8.49 6.18 -4.94
C GLY A 127 -8.41 7.54 -4.23
N ASN A 128 -9.01 8.58 -4.82
CA ASN A 128 -8.99 9.92 -4.27
C ASN A 128 -9.78 10.05 -2.96
N ILE A 129 -10.99 9.45 -2.89
CA ILE A 129 -11.82 9.42 -1.68
C ILE A 129 -11.09 8.61 -0.59
N SER A 130 -10.62 7.40 -0.93
CA SER A 130 -9.86 6.55 -0.01
C SER A 130 -8.69 7.30 0.62
N ALA A 131 -7.90 7.99 -0.19
CA ALA A 131 -6.72 8.70 0.27
C ALA A 131 -7.05 9.95 1.10
N LYS A 132 -8.02 10.76 0.67
CA LYS A 132 -8.44 11.94 1.42
C LYS A 132 -8.91 11.61 2.82
N GLU A 133 -9.77 10.61 2.94
CA GLU A 133 -10.30 10.21 4.25
C GLU A 133 -9.23 9.53 5.11
N ALA A 134 -8.43 8.63 4.55
CA ALA A 134 -7.32 8.01 5.25
C ALA A 134 -6.32 9.05 5.80
N LYS A 135 -6.02 10.09 5.03
CA LYS A 135 -5.15 11.19 5.43
C LYS A 135 -5.69 11.96 6.64
N MET A 136 -7.00 12.12 6.77
CA MET A 136 -7.63 12.82 7.90
C MET A 136 -7.34 12.16 9.25
N VAL A 137 -7.09 10.86 9.26
CA VAL A 137 -6.73 10.10 10.47
C VAL A 137 -5.23 9.78 10.56
N GLY A 138 -4.39 10.45 9.73
CA GLY A 138 -2.92 10.35 9.83
C GLY A 138 -2.30 9.18 9.06
N VAL A 139 -3.03 8.50 8.18
CA VAL A 139 -2.48 7.53 7.23
C VAL A 139 -1.65 8.26 6.18
N ASN A 140 -0.51 7.68 5.80
CA ASN A 140 0.35 8.20 4.74
C ASN A 140 0.61 7.19 3.62
N THR A 141 0.18 5.93 3.79
CA THR A 141 0.38 4.85 2.83
C THR A 141 -0.89 4.00 2.70
N ILE A 142 -1.29 3.68 1.49
CA ILE A 142 -2.46 2.83 1.21
C ILE A 142 -2.00 1.52 0.58
N PHE A 143 -2.42 0.38 1.14
CA PHE A 143 -2.20 -0.96 0.58
C PHE A 143 -3.32 -1.31 -0.42
N ALA A 144 -3.31 -0.59 -1.52
CA ALA A 144 -4.15 -0.75 -2.71
C ALA A 144 -3.50 -0.02 -3.89
N PRO A 145 -3.91 -0.29 -5.15
CA PRO A 145 -4.99 -1.18 -5.60
C PRO A 145 -4.64 -2.67 -5.52
N ILE A 146 -5.69 -3.50 -5.68
CA ILE A 146 -5.55 -4.92 -5.95
C ILE A 146 -5.37 -5.10 -7.45
N VAL A 147 -4.16 -5.49 -7.86
CA VAL A 147 -3.80 -5.66 -9.28
C VAL A 147 -3.79 -7.13 -9.72
N ASP A 148 -4.37 -7.97 -8.90
CA ASP A 148 -4.57 -9.38 -9.18
C ASP A 148 -5.57 -9.58 -10.30
N ILE A 149 -5.46 -10.70 -11.02
CA ILE A 149 -6.32 -11.04 -12.13
C ILE A 149 -7.26 -12.18 -11.71
N HIS A 150 -8.57 -11.93 -11.69
CA HIS A 150 -9.57 -12.92 -11.26
C HIS A 150 -9.77 -13.99 -12.34
N HIS A 151 -8.90 -14.99 -12.34
CA HIS A 151 -8.95 -16.10 -13.30
C HIS A 151 -9.80 -17.25 -12.77
N ASP A 152 -9.56 -17.69 -11.53
CA ASP A 152 -10.34 -18.74 -10.89
C ASP A 152 -11.39 -18.13 -9.94
N PHE A 153 -12.67 -18.36 -10.23
CA PHE A 153 -13.78 -17.84 -9.42
C PHE A 153 -13.87 -18.50 -8.02
N HIS A 154 -13.19 -19.62 -7.79
CA HIS A 154 -13.09 -20.24 -6.48
C HIS A 154 -12.02 -19.57 -5.58
N ASN A 155 -11.17 -18.69 -6.12
CA ASN A 155 -10.17 -18.01 -5.30
C ASN A 155 -10.87 -17.19 -4.20
N PRO A 156 -10.65 -17.53 -2.91
CA PRO A 156 -11.35 -16.89 -1.80
C PRO A 156 -10.78 -15.53 -1.42
N VAL A 157 -9.55 -15.24 -1.84
CA VAL A 157 -8.80 -14.06 -1.38
C VAL A 157 -9.09 -12.83 -2.19
N ILE A 158 -8.97 -12.93 -3.52
CA ILE A 158 -9.15 -11.76 -4.39
C ILE A 158 -10.61 -11.54 -4.78
N SER A 159 -11.37 -12.59 -5.04
CA SER A 159 -12.82 -12.56 -5.30
C SER A 159 -13.31 -11.25 -5.95
N THR A 160 -14.07 -10.43 -5.21
CA THR A 160 -14.59 -9.13 -5.66
C THR A 160 -13.63 -7.96 -5.42
N ARG A 161 -12.43 -8.20 -4.93
CA ARG A 161 -11.46 -7.15 -4.58
C ARG A 161 -10.66 -6.61 -5.76
N THR A 162 -10.61 -7.34 -6.89
CA THR A 162 -9.86 -6.95 -8.09
C THR A 162 -10.76 -6.23 -9.11
N PHE A 163 -10.15 -5.51 -10.05
CA PHE A 163 -10.86 -4.90 -11.19
C PHE A 163 -11.32 -5.90 -12.26
N GLY A 164 -11.07 -7.20 -12.09
CA GLY A 164 -11.62 -8.24 -12.96
C GLY A 164 -10.60 -9.23 -13.52
N ASN A 165 -10.94 -9.83 -14.65
CA ASN A 165 -10.18 -10.90 -15.30
C ASN A 165 -9.47 -10.47 -16.60
N ASP A 166 -9.65 -9.23 -17.04
CA ASP A 166 -8.95 -8.67 -18.19
C ASP A 166 -7.72 -7.89 -17.72
N PRO A 167 -6.50 -8.33 -18.04
CA PRO A 167 -5.27 -7.66 -17.60
C PRO A 167 -5.18 -6.18 -18.03
N ILE A 168 -5.75 -5.83 -19.19
CA ILE A 168 -5.76 -4.45 -19.69
C ILE A 168 -6.67 -3.57 -18.83
N LEU A 169 -7.88 -4.06 -18.54
CA LEU A 169 -8.81 -3.35 -17.66
C LEU A 169 -8.24 -3.19 -16.25
N VAL A 170 -7.65 -4.26 -15.68
CA VAL A 170 -6.99 -4.22 -14.36
C VAL A 170 -5.89 -3.16 -14.36
N ARG A 171 -5.02 -3.13 -15.37
CA ARG A 171 -3.96 -2.13 -15.53
C ARG A 171 -4.53 -0.71 -15.53
N ASP A 172 -5.49 -0.44 -16.43
CA ASP A 172 -5.99 0.91 -16.68
C ASP A 172 -6.75 1.48 -15.47
N MET A 173 -7.58 0.64 -14.83
CA MET A 173 -8.27 1.00 -13.58
C MET A 173 -7.29 1.25 -12.44
N SER A 174 -6.28 0.37 -12.30
CA SER A 174 -5.26 0.51 -11.26
C SER A 174 -4.42 1.78 -11.41
N LEU A 175 -4.03 2.15 -12.62
CA LEU A 175 -3.33 3.41 -12.90
C LEU A 175 -4.16 4.63 -12.47
N LYS A 176 -5.46 4.61 -12.72
CA LYS A 176 -6.37 5.69 -12.30
C LYS A 176 -6.57 5.73 -10.79
N PHE A 177 -6.72 4.57 -10.16
CA PHE A 177 -6.80 4.45 -8.71
C PHE A 177 -5.53 5.04 -8.05
N LEU A 178 -4.35 4.63 -8.51
CA LEU A 178 -3.05 5.14 -8.04
C LEU A 178 -2.97 6.65 -8.20
N LYS A 179 -3.35 7.17 -9.37
CA LYS A 179 -3.37 8.62 -9.59
C LYS A 179 -4.24 9.34 -8.57
N GLY A 180 -5.42 8.81 -8.25
CA GLY A 180 -6.30 9.36 -7.23
C GLY A 180 -5.66 9.43 -5.83
N ILE A 181 -4.93 8.38 -5.43
CA ILE A 181 -4.17 8.34 -4.19
C ILE A 181 -3.06 9.41 -4.19
N HIS A 182 -2.25 9.45 -5.25
CA HIS A 182 -1.09 10.34 -5.32
C HIS A 182 -1.46 11.81 -5.42
N ASP A 183 -2.53 12.15 -6.13
CA ASP A 183 -3.07 13.53 -6.16
C ASP A 183 -3.53 14.00 -4.77
N SER A 184 -3.86 13.07 -3.87
CA SER A 184 -4.16 13.36 -2.48
C SER A 184 -2.91 13.42 -1.57
N GLY A 185 -1.74 13.10 -2.11
CA GLY A 185 -0.45 13.20 -1.45
C GLY A 185 -0.09 12.01 -0.54
N LEU A 186 -0.67 10.83 -0.77
CA LEU A 186 -0.33 9.58 -0.08
C LEU A 186 0.50 8.67 -0.99
N LEU A 187 1.23 7.75 -0.37
CA LEU A 187 1.86 6.62 -1.03
C LEU A 187 0.87 5.46 -1.18
N SER A 188 1.19 4.55 -2.09
CA SER A 188 0.40 3.34 -2.31
C SER A 188 1.31 2.12 -2.51
N ALA A 189 0.76 0.92 -2.27
CA ALA A 189 1.41 -0.34 -2.57
C ALA A 189 0.42 -1.25 -3.29
N ALA A 190 0.66 -1.45 -4.58
CA ALA A 190 -0.12 -2.39 -5.38
C ALA A 190 0.14 -3.84 -4.94
N LYS A 191 -0.89 -4.67 -4.90
CA LYS A 191 -0.81 -6.04 -4.36
C LYS A 191 -1.71 -7.01 -5.14
N HIS A 192 -1.42 -8.31 -5.05
CA HIS A 192 -0.42 -9.01 -4.25
C HIS A 192 0.68 -9.58 -5.16
N PHE A 193 1.85 -9.00 -5.12
CA PHE A 193 2.97 -9.50 -5.94
C PHE A 193 3.36 -10.93 -5.54
N PRO A 194 3.66 -11.83 -6.49
CA PRO A 194 3.78 -11.63 -7.94
C PRO A 194 2.47 -11.77 -8.73
N GLY A 195 1.31 -11.85 -8.09
CA GLY A 195 -0.01 -11.96 -8.69
C GLY A 195 -0.79 -13.17 -8.21
N ASP A 196 -2.00 -12.94 -7.72
CA ASP A 196 -2.96 -13.93 -7.25
C ASP A 196 -4.15 -14.05 -8.21
N GLY A 197 -4.98 -15.10 -8.01
CA GLY A 197 -6.22 -15.28 -8.75
C GLY A 197 -6.30 -16.53 -9.65
N TYR A 198 -5.26 -17.36 -9.68
CA TYR A 198 -5.24 -18.62 -10.43
C TYR A 198 -5.48 -19.85 -9.57
N ASP A 199 -5.29 -19.75 -8.25
CA ASP A 199 -5.37 -20.89 -7.32
C ASP A 199 -6.58 -20.73 -6.40
N GLU A 200 -7.31 -21.82 -6.18
CA GLU A 200 -8.44 -21.86 -5.24
C GLU A 200 -8.04 -21.87 -3.77
N ARG A 201 -6.74 -22.00 -3.49
CA ARG A 201 -6.23 -22.04 -2.10
C ARG A 201 -6.05 -20.63 -1.54
N ASP A 202 -6.38 -20.49 -0.26
CA ASP A 202 -6.07 -19.29 0.51
C ASP A 202 -4.60 -19.31 0.96
N GLN A 203 -3.79 -18.38 0.46
CA GLN A 203 -2.39 -18.27 0.81
C GLN A 203 -2.13 -17.94 2.29
N HIS A 204 -3.12 -17.53 3.05
CA HIS A 204 -2.98 -17.40 4.50
C HIS A 204 -2.95 -18.76 5.21
N LEU A 205 -3.45 -19.81 4.57
CA LEU A 205 -3.57 -21.15 5.12
C LEU A 205 -2.60 -22.15 4.49
N SER A 206 -2.31 -21.99 3.18
CA SER A 206 -1.42 -22.87 2.42
C SER A 206 -0.78 -22.12 1.25
N PRO A 207 0.42 -22.52 0.79
CA PRO A 207 1.04 -21.91 -0.39
C PRO A 207 0.11 -22.00 -1.61
N SER A 208 -0.14 -20.87 -2.26
CA SER A 208 -0.81 -20.81 -3.55
C SER A 208 0.18 -20.98 -4.70
N ILE A 209 -0.31 -21.41 -5.86
CA ILE A 209 0.51 -21.61 -7.06
C ILE A 209 -0.04 -20.73 -8.19
N ASN A 210 0.84 -19.90 -8.74
CA ASN A 210 0.58 -19.27 -10.03
C ASN A 210 1.17 -20.17 -11.11
N PRO A 211 0.37 -20.82 -11.96
CA PRO A 211 0.81 -21.84 -12.92
C PRO A 211 1.41 -21.24 -14.20
N LEU A 212 1.42 -19.92 -14.32
CA LEU A 212 1.87 -19.25 -15.54
C LEU A 212 3.36 -19.47 -15.78
N SER A 213 3.71 -19.71 -17.04
CA SER A 213 5.11 -19.56 -17.50
C SER A 213 5.56 -18.11 -17.34
N LYS A 214 6.89 -17.89 -17.35
CA LYS A 214 7.45 -16.53 -17.27
C LYS A 214 6.89 -15.61 -18.36
N ASP A 215 6.76 -16.12 -19.60
CA ASP A 215 6.25 -15.34 -20.73
C ASP A 215 4.77 -14.98 -20.59
N GLU A 216 3.96 -15.87 -20.06
CA GLU A 216 2.53 -15.60 -19.76
C GLU A 216 2.39 -14.61 -18.64
N TRP A 217 3.19 -14.77 -17.57
CA TRP A 217 3.24 -13.83 -16.47
C TRP A 217 3.67 -12.41 -16.93
N ASP A 218 4.71 -12.32 -17.78
CA ASP A 218 5.18 -11.04 -18.33
C ASP A 218 4.12 -10.32 -19.16
N LYS A 219 3.26 -11.06 -19.86
CA LYS A 219 2.15 -10.53 -20.67
C LYS A 219 0.89 -10.18 -19.88
N SER A 220 0.80 -10.61 -18.64
CA SER A 220 -0.34 -10.39 -17.73
C SER A 220 0.06 -9.57 -16.52
N PHE A 221 0.36 -10.18 -15.40
CA PHE A 221 0.77 -9.50 -14.16
C PHE A 221 2.01 -8.63 -14.36
N GLY A 222 3.03 -9.15 -15.04
CA GLY A 222 4.27 -8.43 -15.32
C GLY A 222 4.04 -7.13 -16.08
N MET A 223 3.15 -7.15 -17.07
CA MET A 223 2.75 -5.96 -17.83
C MET A 223 2.05 -4.94 -16.92
N ILE A 224 1.17 -5.39 -16.01
CA ILE A 224 0.49 -4.49 -15.06
C ILE A 224 1.53 -3.84 -14.14
N TYR A 225 2.34 -4.61 -13.44
CA TYR A 225 3.36 -4.07 -12.52
C TYR A 225 4.34 -3.14 -13.22
N LYS A 226 4.79 -3.49 -14.43
CA LYS A 226 5.68 -2.64 -15.22
C LYS A 226 5.03 -1.30 -15.54
N SER A 227 3.77 -1.31 -15.97
CA SER A 227 3.03 -0.07 -16.28
C SER A 227 2.87 0.81 -15.04
N LEU A 228 2.57 0.22 -13.87
CA LEU A 228 2.46 0.96 -12.61
C LEU A 228 3.80 1.60 -12.20
N ILE A 229 4.89 0.86 -12.30
CA ILE A 229 6.24 1.35 -11.97
C ILE A 229 6.67 2.48 -12.92
N GLU A 230 6.40 2.36 -14.22
CA GLU A 230 6.78 3.35 -15.22
C GLU A 230 6.01 4.67 -15.05
N GLU A 231 4.70 4.60 -14.81
CA GLU A 231 3.85 5.78 -14.64
C GLU A 231 4.10 6.46 -13.30
N ASP A 232 4.18 5.71 -12.23
CA ASP A 232 4.14 6.24 -10.88
C ASP A 232 5.52 6.44 -10.25
N ARG A 233 6.41 5.47 -10.35
CA ARG A 233 7.74 5.46 -9.72
C ARG A 233 7.78 5.81 -8.21
N LYS A 234 6.64 5.85 -7.53
CA LYS A 234 6.51 6.16 -6.10
C LYS A 234 6.01 4.99 -5.27
N SER A 235 5.31 4.07 -5.92
CA SER A 235 4.71 2.92 -5.25
C SER A 235 5.54 1.68 -5.47
N VAL A 236 5.64 0.91 -4.44
CA VAL A 236 6.28 -0.39 -4.47
C VAL A 236 5.29 -1.42 -3.96
N VAL A 237 5.37 -2.52 -4.56
CA VAL A 237 4.69 -3.77 -4.26
C VAL A 237 5.06 -4.26 -2.86
#